data_a47a3b2093167af84b1e0f0ce300d3c1
#
_entry.id   a47a3b2093167af84b1e0f0ce300d3c1
#
_cell.length_a   1.000
_cell.length_b   1.000
_cell.length_c   1.000
_cell.angle_alpha   90.00
_cell.angle_beta   90.00
_cell.angle_gamma   90.00
#
_symmetry.space_group_name_H-M   'P 1'
#
loop_
_entity.id
_entity.type
_entity.pdbx_description
1 polymer ?
#
loop_
_entity_poly.entity_id
_entity_poly.type
_entity_poly.pdbx_seq_one_letter_code
_entity_poly.pdbx_strand_id
1 'polypeptide(L)'
;IYRRLRGEVPFTFQEAAIISKELGISLDRIAGVSFSNNAMFDINVVDHGNPFETYYDFLNKHVKLFHTLREDPNASLGTASNVIPQTLYLKHELLAKFRFFKWMYQNEHIKCKHFEELEIPQKIINVQQDFAKLSHHIHSTDYIWDSMVFLHLINDIQYFSDIHLISDEMKQNLKEELLILTDELERLAIKGKTDFGNDVHIYVSQINFEATYSY
;
A
#
# COMPACT_ATOMS: atom_id res chain seq x y z
N ILE A 1 -41.26 -7.38 8.29
CA ILE A 1 -40.07 -6.52 8.12
C ILE A 1 -40.28 -5.16 8.81
N TYR A 2 -41.33 -4.37 8.54
CA TYR A 2 -41.54 -3.02 9.07
C TYR A 2 -41.59 -2.95 10.62
N ARG A 3 -42.18 -3.92 11.31
CA ARG A 3 -42.23 -3.97 12.79
C ARG A 3 -40.82 -4.21 13.38
N ARG A 4 -39.97 -4.94 12.69
CA ARG A 4 -38.58 -5.18 13.11
C ARG A 4 -37.69 -3.94 12.88
N LEU A 5 -37.87 -3.27 11.76
CA LEU A 5 -37.16 -2.01 11.48
C LEU A 5 -37.51 -0.89 12.48
N ARG A 6 -38.73 -0.93 13.06
CA ARG A 6 -39.16 0.00 14.12
C ARG A 6 -38.74 -0.44 15.52
N GLY A 7 -38.06 -1.59 15.66
CA GLY A 7 -37.68 -2.10 16.99
C GLY A 7 -38.78 -2.75 17.79
N GLU A 8 -40.01 -2.92 17.21
CA GLU A 8 -41.17 -3.52 17.90
C GLU A 8 -41.01 -5.05 18.08
N VAL A 9 -40.17 -5.68 17.25
CA VAL A 9 -39.89 -7.12 17.32
C VAL A 9 -38.38 -7.30 17.14
N PRO A 10 -37.68 -7.96 18.07
CA PRO A 10 -36.24 -8.21 17.96
C PRO A 10 -35.92 -9.15 16.80
N PHE A 11 -34.74 -8.99 16.20
CA PHE A 11 -34.18 -9.95 15.25
C PHE A 11 -33.77 -11.22 16.00
N THR A 12 -34.03 -12.36 15.40
CA THR A 12 -33.39 -13.61 15.85
C THR A 12 -31.91 -13.59 15.51
N PHE A 13 -31.08 -14.37 16.21
CA PHE A 13 -29.65 -14.48 15.90
C PHE A 13 -29.40 -14.92 14.43
N GLN A 14 -30.21 -15.83 13.91
CA GLN A 14 -30.09 -16.29 12.53
C GLN A 14 -30.37 -15.16 11.53
N GLU A 15 -31.38 -14.32 11.78
CA GLU A 15 -31.68 -13.17 10.92
C GLU A 15 -30.59 -12.11 11.01
N ALA A 16 -30.07 -11.85 12.21
CA ALA A 16 -28.96 -10.93 12.41
C ALA A 16 -27.69 -11.41 11.68
N ALA A 17 -27.41 -12.72 11.70
CA ALA A 17 -26.29 -13.32 10.99
C ALA A 17 -26.42 -13.18 9.45
N ILE A 18 -27.64 -13.39 8.92
CA ILE A 18 -27.91 -13.22 7.48
C ILE A 18 -27.72 -11.74 7.08
N ILE A 19 -28.31 -10.82 7.84
CA ILE A 19 -28.20 -9.37 7.58
C ILE A 19 -26.74 -8.92 7.65
N SER A 20 -26.01 -9.37 8.66
CA SER A 20 -24.60 -9.08 8.85
C SER A 20 -23.77 -9.54 7.64
N LYS A 21 -24.01 -10.75 7.14
CA LYS A 21 -23.34 -11.29 5.96
C LYS A 21 -23.65 -10.49 4.70
N GLU A 22 -24.92 -10.15 4.47
CA GLU A 22 -25.35 -9.37 3.29
C GLU A 22 -24.82 -7.94 3.30
N LEU A 23 -24.72 -7.34 4.48
CA LEU A 23 -24.19 -5.96 4.64
C LEU A 23 -22.67 -5.90 4.85
N GLY A 24 -21.98 -7.03 4.97
CA GLY A 24 -20.55 -7.07 5.27
C GLY A 24 -20.19 -6.49 6.64
N ILE A 25 -21.11 -6.58 7.64
CA ILE A 25 -20.94 -6.01 8.96
C ILE A 25 -20.63 -7.11 9.97
N SER A 26 -19.59 -6.96 10.81
CA SER A 26 -19.29 -7.92 11.90
C SER A 26 -20.34 -7.83 13.02
N LEU A 27 -20.89 -8.98 13.42
CA LEU A 27 -21.79 -9.08 14.58
C LEU A 27 -21.08 -8.71 15.89
N ASP A 28 -19.80 -9.05 16.04
CA ASP A 28 -19.01 -8.71 17.23
C ASP A 28 -18.85 -7.20 17.38
N ARG A 29 -18.67 -6.50 16.23
CA ARG A 29 -18.63 -5.04 16.21
C ARG A 29 -19.96 -4.41 16.61
N ILE A 30 -21.09 -5.00 16.18
CA ILE A 30 -22.44 -4.52 16.58
C ILE A 30 -22.71 -4.82 18.05
N ALA A 31 -22.28 -5.98 18.54
CA ALA A 31 -22.47 -6.39 19.94
C ALA A 31 -21.63 -5.55 20.92
N GLY A 32 -20.75 -4.68 20.42
CA GLY A 32 -19.90 -3.86 21.27
C GLY A 32 -18.87 -4.67 22.05
N VAL A 33 -18.49 -5.84 21.52
CA VAL A 33 -17.43 -6.68 22.11
C VAL A 33 -16.10 -5.96 21.86
N SER A 34 -15.90 -4.83 22.49
CA SER A 34 -14.59 -4.22 22.67
C SER A 34 -13.89 -4.95 23.80
N PHE A 35 -13.14 -5.97 23.47
CA PHE A 35 -12.16 -6.48 24.43
C PHE A 35 -11.16 -5.36 24.67
N SER A 36 -11.07 -4.88 25.89
CA SER A 36 -10.21 -3.76 26.32
C SER A 36 -8.73 -3.94 25.95
N ASN A 37 -8.34 -5.11 25.48
CA ASN A 37 -6.97 -5.49 25.14
C ASN A 37 -6.82 -6.13 23.75
N ASN A 38 -7.88 -6.17 22.91
CA ASN A 38 -7.83 -6.78 21.58
C ASN A 38 -8.18 -5.75 20.51
N ALA A 39 -7.38 -5.71 19.42
CA ALA A 39 -7.72 -4.99 18.21
C ALA A 39 -8.33 -5.95 17.19
N MET A 40 -9.43 -5.54 16.55
CA MET A 40 -10.02 -6.28 15.43
C MET A 40 -9.40 -5.77 14.13
N PHE A 41 -8.85 -6.68 13.33
CA PHE A 41 -8.30 -6.38 12.01
C PHE A 41 -9.15 -7.08 10.95
N ASP A 42 -9.57 -6.35 9.92
CA ASP A 42 -10.12 -6.94 8.71
C ASP A 42 -8.98 -7.46 7.85
N ILE A 43 -8.76 -8.78 7.91
CA ILE A 43 -7.76 -9.42 7.07
C ILE A 43 -8.41 -9.73 5.72
N ASN A 44 -8.05 -8.97 4.70
CA ASN A 44 -8.40 -9.30 3.33
C ASN A 44 -7.48 -10.44 2.86
N VAL A 45 -8.02 -11.65 2.79
CA VAL A 45 -7.31 -12.77 2.15
C VAL A 45 -7.27 -12.47 0.64
N VAL A 46 -6.07 -12.22 0.15
CA VAL A 46 -5.85 -11.96 -1.27
C VAL A 46 -5.83 -13.30 -2.00
N ASP A 47 -6.73 -13.49 -2.97
CA ASP A 47 -6.68 -14.64 -3.87
C ASP A 47 -5.53 -14.45 -4.87
N HIS A 48 -4.53 -15.30 -4.78
CA HIS A 48 -3.34 -15.27 -5.65
C HIS A 48 -3.53 -16.06 -6.96
N GLY A 49 -4.76 -16.46 -7.30
CA GLY A 49 -5.03 -17.20 -8.53
C GLY A 49 -4.57 -16.48 -9.81
N ASN A 50 -4.57 -15.14 -9.80
CA ASN A 50 -3.98 -14.29 -10.84
C ASN A 50 -3.20 -13.13 -10.22
N PRO A 51 -1.89 -13.27 -9.95
CA PRO A 51 -1.09 -12.23 -9.29
C PRO A 51 -1.05 -10.89 -10.04
N PHE A 52 -1.19 -10.90 -11.36
CA PHE A 52 -1.26 -9.70 -12.17
C PHE A 52 -2.53 -8.88 -11.85
N GLU A 53 -3.70 -9.51 -11.90
CA GLU A 53 -4.96 -8.86 -11.59
C GLU A 53 -5.01 -8.46 -10.12
N THR A 54 -4.52 -9.30 -9.22
CA THR A 54 -4.43 -8.99 -7.80
C THR A 54 -3.58 -7.75 -7.52
N TYR A 55 -2.42 -7.62 -8.16
CA TYR A 55 -1.58 -6.42 -8.04
C TYR A 55 -2.29 -5.17 -8.55
N TYR A 56 -2.92 -5.29 -9.72
CA TYR A 56 -3.71 -4.20 -10.29
C TYR A 56 -4.87 -3.79 -9.37
N ASP A 57 -5.67 -4.75 -8.92
CA ASP A 57 -6.85 -4.49 -8.09
C ASP A 57 -6.47 -3.86 -6.75
N PHE A 58 -5.36 -4.29 -6.16
CA PHE A 58 -4.83 -3.69 -4.95
C PHE A 58 -4.53 -2.20 -5.14
N LEU A 59 -3.76 -1.84 -6.17
CA LEU A 59 -3.46 -0.43 -6.45
C LEU A 59 -4.70 0.36 -6.85
N ASN A 60 -5.54 -0.21 -7.71
CA ASN A 60 -6.75 0.45 -8.21
C ASN A 60 -7.79 0.72 -7.11
N LYS A 61 -7.87 -0.16 -6.10
CA LYS A 61 -8.70 0.09 -4.90
C LYS A 61 -8.24 1.36 -4.17
N HIS A 62 -6.94 1.52 -4.00
CA HIS A 62 -6.38 2.72 -3.36
C HIS A 62 -6.50 3.97 -4.24
N VAL A 63 -6.31 3.84 -5.56
CA VAL A 63 -6.54 4.94 -6.51
C VAL A 63 -7.97 5.47 -6.37
N LYS A 64 -8.98 4.59 -6.33
CA LYS A 64 -10.37 4.98 -6.11
C LYS A 64 -10.58 5.66 -4.75
N LEU A 65 -9.95 5.14 -3.70
CA LEU A 65 -9.99 5.75 -2.37
C LEU A 65 -9.37 7.15 -2.38
N PHE A 66 -8.19 7.32 -2.96
CA PHE A 66 -7.50 8.61 -3.06
C PHE A 66 -8.30 9.63 -3.88
N HIS A 67 -9.01 9.19 -4.93
CA HIS A 67 -9.94 10.07 -5.65
C HIS A 67 -11.05 10.62 -4.75
N THR A 68 -11.54 9.86 -3.80
CA THR A 68 -12.55 10.31 -2.84
C THR A 68 -11.93 11.22 -1.78
N LEU A 69 -10.79 10.81 -1.23
CA LEU A 69 -10.14 11.53 -0.12
C LEU A 69 -9.58 12.90 -0.52
N ARG A 70 -9.12 13.08 -1.76
CA ARG A 70 -8.57 14.36 -2.20
C ARG A 70 -9.58 15.53 -2.18
N GLU A 71 -10.87 15.22 -2.21
CA GLU A 71 -11.94 16.22 -2.16
C GLU A 71 -12.31 16.61 -0.71
N ASP A 72 -11.81 15.86 0.29
CA ASP A 72 -12.05 16.13 1.71
C ASP A 72 -10.86 16.90 2.31
N PRO A 73 -11.04 18.18 2.70
CA PRO A 73 -9.97 18.97 3.30
C PRO A 73 -9.53 18.47 4.69
N ASN A 74 -10.28 17.54 5.30
CA ASN A 74 -9.93 16.93 6.57
C ASN A 74 -9.30 15.53 6.40
N ALA A 75 -9.16 15.05 5.17
CA ALA A 75 -8.56 13.75 4.92
C ALA A 75 -7.08 13.75 5.28
N SER A 76 -6.66 12.73 6.02
CA SER A 76 -5.27 12.45 6.34
C SER A 76 -4.91 11.00 6.03
N LEU A 77 -3.66 10.78 5.67
CA LEU A 77 -3.09 9.45 5.45
C LEU A 77 -1.94 9.23 6.43
N GLY A 78 -2.07 8.23 7.29
CA GLY A 78 -0.99 7.79 8.17
C GLY A 78 -0.41 6.46 7.71
N THR A 79 0.90 6.33 7.70
CA THR A 79 1.59 5.07 7.37
C THR A 79 2.75 4.84 8.32
N ALA A 80 2.69 3.75 9.10
CA ALA A 80 3.83 3.24 9.87
C ALA A 80 4.44 2.06 9.13
N SER A 81 5.72 2.13 8.75
CA SER A 81 6.29 1.19 7.77
C SER A 81 7.77 0.89 8.03
N ASN A 82 8.13 -0.38 7.84
CA ASN A 82 9.52 -0.84 7.77
C ASN A 82 10.07 -0.89 6.33
N VAL A 83 9.25 -0.56 5.34
CA VAL A 83 9.62 -0.47 3.92
C VAL A 83 9.23 0.90 3.36
N ILE A 84 9.90 1.35 2.31
CA ILE A 84 9.55 2.61 1.65
C ILE A 84 8.11 2.52 1.13
N PRO A 85 7.21 3.44 1.51
CA PRO A 85 5.82 3.43 1.04
C PRO A 85 5.72 3.56 -0.48
N GLN A 86 4.80 2.81 -1.07
CA GLN A 86 4.58 2.81 -2.51
C GLN A 86 4.19 4.19 -3.06
N THR A 87 3.51 5.00 -2.25
CA THR A 87 3.14 6.38 -2.57
C THR A 87 4.33 7.27 -2.95
N LEU A 88 5.53 6.91 -2.51
CA LEU A 88 6.73 7.70 -2.70
C LEU A 88 7.55 7.26 -3.93
N TYR A 89 7.63 5.96 -4.22
CA TYR A 89 8.53 5.46 -5.25
C TYR A 89 7.86 4.94 -6.52
N LEU A 90 6.54 4.70 -6.54
CA LEU A 90 5.88 4.19 -7.77
C LEU A 90 5.88 5.17 -8.95
N LYS A 91 6.26 6.42 -8.75
CA LYS A 91 6.52 7.39 -9.84
C LYS A 91 7.88 7.16 -10.53
N HIS A 92 8.80 6.43 -9.91
CA HIS A 92 10.12 6.10 -10.42
C HIS A 92 10.04 4.81 -11.23
N GLU A 93 10.42 4.88 -12.49
CA GLU A 93 10.14 3.82 -13.47
C GLU A 93 10.79 2.48 -13.10
N LEU A 94 12.08 2.49 -12.79
CA LEU A 94 12.81 1.25 -12.47
C LEU A 94 12.43 0.68 -11.11
N LEU A 95 12.21 1.53 -10.10
CA LEU A 95 11.74 1.08 -8.79
C LEU A 95 10.31 0.52 -8.86
N ALA A 96 9.43 1.15 -9.65
CA ALA A 96 8.08 0.67 -9.90
C ALA A 96 8.10 -0.67 -10.65
N LYS A 97 8.98 -0.80 -11.67
CA LYS A 97 9.21 -2.05 -12.41
C LYS A 97 9.74 -3.13 -11.47
N PHE A 98 10.71 -2.79 -10.61
CA PHE A 98 11.29 -3.74 -9.65
C PHE A 98 10.24 -4.23 -8.63
N ARG A 99 9.36 -3.36 -8.17
CA ARG A 99 8.25 -3.75 -7.26
C ARG A 99 7.32 -4.74 -7.92
N PHE A 100 6.96 -4.51 -9.17
CA PHE A 100 6.11 -5.42 -9.93
C PHE A 100 6.82 -6.75 -10.22
N PHE A 101 8.09 -6.71 -10.62
CA PHE A 101 8.93 -7.89 -10.82
C PHE A 101 8.98 -8.77 -9.56
N LYS A 102 9.30 -8.17 -8.41
CA LYS A 102 9.34 -8.88 -7.12
C LYS A 102 7.99 -9.51 -6.80
N TRP A 103 6.89 -8.79 -7.01
CA TRP A 103 5.54 -9.31 -6.79
C TRP A 103 5.26 -10.53 -7.65
N MET A 104 5.52 -10.45 -8.95
CA MET A 104 5.32 -11.55 -9.89
C MET A 104 6.22 -12.75 -9.58
N TYR A 105 7.47 -12.50 -9.19
CA TYR A 105 8.42 -13.54 -8.79
C TYR A 105 7.93 -14.29 -7.53
N GLN A 106 7.53 -13.57 -6.50
CA GLN A 106 7.05 -14.15 -5.24
C GLN A 106 5.77 -14.99 -5.42
N ASN A 107 5.00 -14.74 -6.46
CA ASN A 107 3.78 -15.49 -6.79
C ASN A 107 3.99 -16.50 -7.93
N GLU A 108 5.22 -16.86 -8.26
CA GLU A 108 5.59 -17.88 -9.26
C GLU A 108 5.01 -17.65 -10.66
N HIS A 109 4.72 -16.39 -11.02
CA HIS A 109 4.12 -16.01 -12.30
C HIS A 109 5.10 -15.27 -13.24
N ILE A 110 6.39 -15.27 -12.92
CA ILE A 110 7.39 -14.66 -13.80
C ILE A 110 7.74 -15.61 -14.94
N LYS A 111 7.66 -15.11 -16.18
CA LYS A 111 7.98 -15.87 -17.39
C LYS A 111 9.33 -15.49 -17.98
N CYS A 112 9.86 -14.32 -17.63
CA CYS A 112 11.17 -13.86 -18.09
C CYS A 112 12.28 -14.41 -17.20
N LYS A 113 13.46 -14.61 -17.80
CA LYS A 113 14.65 -15.08 -17.08
C LYS A 113 15.39 -13.97 -16.35
N HIS A 114 15.25 -12.73 -16.83
CA HIS A 114 15.91 -11.57 -16.27
C HIS A 114 14.94 -10.42 -16.10
N PHE A 115 15.22 -9.55 -15.12
CA PHE A 115 14.44 -8.35 -14.82
C PHE A 115 14.30 -7.42 -16.04
N GLU A 116 15.37 -7.30 -16.83
CA GLU A 116 15.44 -6.48 -18.02
C GLU A 116 14.40 -6.87 -19.07
N GLU A 117 14.16 -8.19 -19.21
CA GLU A 117 13.21 -8.76 -20.17
C GLU A 117 11.74 -8.55 -19.79
N LEU A 118 11.49 -8.11 -18.53
CA LEU A 118 10.11 -7.91 -18.07
C LEU A 118 9.48 -6.72 -18.80
N GLU A 119 8.47 -7.00 -19.59
CA GLU A 119 7.58 -6.00 -20.15
C GLU A 119 6.41 -5.76 -19.18
N ILE A 120 6.24 -4.52 -18.77
CA ILE A 120 5.11 -4.15 -17.90
C ILE A 120 3.94 -3.71 -18.76
N PRO A 121 2.78 -4.34 -18.64
CA PRO A 121 1.59 -3.91 -19.35
C PRO A 121 1.20 -2.47 -18.99
N GLN A 122 0.76 -1.71 -19.98
CA GLN A 122 0.39 -0.30 -19.81
C GLN A 122 -0.64 -0.07 -18.70
N LYS A 123 -1.54 -1.03 -18.50
CA LYS A 123 -2.54 -1.03 -17.41
C LYS A 123 -1.87 -0.91 -16.04
N ILE A 124 -0.75 -1.61 -15.82
CA ILE A 124 0.00 -1.57 -14.55
C ILE A 124 0.75 -0.24 -14.42
N ILE A 125 1.42 0.22 -15.49
CA ILE A 125 2.13 1.50 -15.48
C ILE A 125 1.16 2.63 -15.10
N ASN A 126 -0.01 2.66 -15.73
CA ASN A 126 -1.01 3.69 -15.48
C ASN A 126 -1.47 3.68 -14.02
N VAL A 127 -1.83 2.51 -13.47
CA VAL A 127 -2.31 2.43 -12.08
C VAL A 127 -1.22 2.78 -11.06
N GLN A 128 0.05 2.45 -11.33
CA GLN A 128 1.19 2.84 -10.49
C GLN A 128 1.38 4.36 -10.48
N GLN A 129 1.33 5.00 -11.65
CA GLN A 129 1.45 6.46 -11.79
C GLN A 129 0.27 7.19 -11.14
N ASP A 130 -0.95 6.72 -11.35
CA ASP A 130 -2.14 7.29 -10.74
C ASP A 130 -2.09 7.17 -9.21
N PHE A 131 -1.68 6.01 -8.70
CA PHE A 131 -1.52 5.77 -7.27
C PHE A 131 -0.53 6.77 -6.65
N ALA A 132 0.67 6.89 -7.21
CA ALA A 132 1.68 7.83 -6.72
C ALA A 132 1.21 9.29 -6.81
N LYS A 133 0.63 9.68 -7.93
CA LYS A 133 0.16 11.05 -8.16
C LYS A 133 -0.97 11.44 -7.20
N LEU A 134 -1.98 10.58 -7.06
CA LEU A 134 -3.17 10.90 -6.27
C LEU A 134 -2.88 10.92 -4.76
N SER A 135 -1.94 10.11 -4.27
CA SER A 135 -1.56 10.15 -2.86
C SER A 135 -1.03 11.51 -2.43
N HIS A 136 -0.37 12.26 -3.32
CA HIS A 136 0.14 13.61 -3.05
C HIS A 136 -0.95 14.70 -3.00
N HIS A 137 -2.19 14.36 -3.39
CA HIS A 137 -3.35 15.26 -3.26
C HIS A 137 -4.09 15.12 -1.93
N ILE A 138 -3.73 14.16 -1.08
CA ILE A 138 -4.29 14.03 0.27
C ILE A 138 -3.84 15.24 1.11
N HIS A 139 -4.76 15.83 1.87
CA HIS A 139 -4.53 17.09 2.57
C HIS A 139 -3.37 17.05 3.56
N SER A 140 -3.21 15.93 4.27
CA SER A 140 -2.08 15.68 5.18
C SER A 140 -1.61 14.24 5.09
N THR A 141 -0.30 14.01 5.12
CA THR A 141 0.27 12.66 5.12
C THR A 141 1.38 12.55 6.17
N ASP A 142 1.24 11.56 7.06
CA ASP A 142 2.23 11.22 8.09
C ASP A 142 2.91 9.90 7.75
N TYR A 143 4.22 9.94 7.50
CA TYR A 143 5.07 8.77 7.33
C TYR A 143 5.86 8.51 8.60
N ILE A 144 5.66 7.35 9.21
CA ILE A 144 6.41 6.90 10.39
C ILE A 144 7.26 5.70 9.96
N TRP A 145 8.57 5.89 9.89
CA TRP A 145 9.52 4.88 9.43
C TRP A 145 10.34 4.32 10.58
N ASP A 146 10.74 3.06 10.45
CA ASP A 146 11.85 2.57 11.26
C ASP A 146 13.21 2.93 10.63
N SER A 147 14.28 2.68 11.36
CA SER A 147 15.64 2.99 10.90
C SER A 147 16.10 2.13 9.71
N MET A 148 15.37 1.05 9.39
CA MET A 148 15.74 0.06 8.38
C MET A 148 14.94 0.20 7.08
N VAL A 149 14.13 1.24 6.94
CA VAL A 149 13.15 1.44 5.83
C VAL A 149 13.76 1.27 4.43
N PHE A 150 15.01 1.70 4.21
CA PHE A 150 15.71 1.55 2.93
C PHE A 150 16.38 0.19 2.78
N LEU A 151 16.77 -0.43 3.89
CA LEU A 151 17.59 -1.65 3.86
C LEU A 151 16.85 -2.82 3.22
N HIS A 152 15.53 -2.93 3.42
CA HIS A 152 14.74 -3.99 2.80
C HIS A 152 14.79 -3.92 1.27
N LEU A 153 14.64 -2.72 0.69
CA LEU A 153 14.73 -2.56 -0.77
C LEU A 153 16.13 -2.85 -1.30
N ILE A 154 17.17 -2.37 -0.59
CA ILE A 154 18.58 -2.62 -0.95
C ILE A 154 18.88 -4.12 -0.92
N ASN A 155 18.46 -4.82 0.14
CA ASN A 155 18.65 -6.27 0.28
C ASN A 155 17.89 -7.05 -0.79
N ASP A 156 16.68 -6.63 -1.14
CA ASP A 156 15.91 -7.23 -2.24
C ASP A 156 16.67 -7.11 -3.58
N ILE A 157 17.14 -5.91 -3.92
CA ILE A 157 17.90 -5.67 -5.16
C ILE A 157 19.18 -6.51 -5.16
N GLN A 158 19.90 -6.54 -4.03
CA GLN A 158 21.10 -7.35 -3.88
C GLN A 158 20.81 -8.84 -4.07
N TYR A 159 19.77 -9.37 -3.43
CA TYR A 159 19.35 -10.76 -3.56
C TYR A 159 19.08 -11.14 -5.01
N PHE A 160 18.31 -10.36 -5.75
CA PHE A 160 18.01 -10.65 -7.15
C PHE A 160 19.25 -10.52 -8.06
N SER A 161 20.20 -9.65 -7.72
CA SER A 161 21.49 -9.58 -8.39
C SER A 161 22.35 -10.82 -8.10
N ASP A 162 22.40 -11.29 -6.85
CA ASP A 162 23.22 -12.45 -6.46
C ASP A 162 22.74 -13.76 -7.10
N ILE A 163 21.43 -13.87 -7.36
CA ILE A 163 20.87 -15.02 -8.10
C ILE A 163 20.80 -14.79 -9.62
N HIS A 164 21.48 -13.75 -10.11
CA HIS A 164 21.65 -13.42 -11.54
C HIS A 164 20.33 -13.12 -12.29
N LEU A 165 19.29 -12.67 -11.59
CA LEU A 165 18.06 -12.20 -12.22
C LEU A 165 18.08 -10.70 -12.56
N ILE A 166 19.07 -9.97 -12.06
CA ILE A 166 19.35 -8.56 -12.37
C ILE A 166 20.81 -8.44 -12.75
N SER A 167 21.12 -7.81 -13.87
CA SER A 167 22.50 -7.55 -14.31
C SER A 167 23.19 -6.49 -13.42
N ASP A 168 24.51 -6.46 -13.42
CA ASP A 168 25.27 -5.44 -12.69
C ASP A 168 24.97 -4.02 -13.19
N GLU A 169 24.76 -3.85 -14.50
CA GLU A 169 24.34 -2.58 -15.10
C GLU A 169 22.98 -2.14 -14.55
N MET A 170 22.00 -3.03 -14.56
CA MET A 170 20.65 -2.71 -14.07
C MET A 170 20.62 -2.48 -12.56
N LYS A 171 21.43 -3.22 -11.80
CA LYS A 171 21.64 -2.96 -10.37
C LYS A 171 22.16 -1.54 -10.12
N GLN A 172 23.11 -1.09 -10.95
CA GLN A 172 23.64 0.27 -10.85
C GLN A 172 22.56 1.31 -11.19
N ASN A 173 21.76 1.08 -12.23
CA ASN A 173 20.64 1.98 -12.60
C ASN A 173 19.59 2.07 -11.49
N LEU A 174 19.22 0.94 -10.86
CA LEU A 174 18.31 0.90 -9.70
C LEU A 174 18.88 1.67 -8.51
N LYS A 175 20.19 1.57 -8.27
CA LYS A 175 20.88 2.33 -7.22
C LYS A 175 20.82 3.84 -7.50
N GLU A 176 21.04 4.25 -8.74
CA GLU A 176 20.99 5.67 -9.13
C GLU A 176 19.58 6.23 -8.95
N GLU A 177 18.55 5.50 -9.36
CA GLU A 177 17.17 5.91 -9.16
C GLU A 177 16.80 5.94 -7.67
N LEU A 178 17.31 5.02 -6.84
CA LEU A 178 17.14 5.05 -5.38
C LEU A 178 17.80 6.27 -4.74
N LEU A 179 18.97 6.69 -5.22
CA LEU A 179 19.63 7.92 -4.76
C LEU A 179 18.80 9.15 -5.11
N ILE A 180 18.24 9.22 -6.33
CA ILE A 180 17.32 10.30 -6.74
C ILE A 180 16.10 10.35 -5.80
N LEU A 181 15.49 9.18 -5.53
CA LEU A 181 14.39 9.10 -4.57
C LEU A 181 14.80 9.62 -3.18
N THR A 182 15.99 9.25 -2.70
CA THR A 182 16.48 9.70 -1.39
C THR A 182 16.61 11.22 -1.31
N ASP A 183 17.18 11.85 -2.35
CA ASP A 183 17.30 13.31 -2.45
C ASP A 183 15.93 13.99 -2.51
N GLU A 184 14.95 13.38 -3.18
CA GLU A 184 13.58 13.89 -3.22
C GLU A 184 12.90 13.79 -1.85
N LEU A 185 13.11 12.69 -1.12
CA LEU A 185 12.55 12.49 0.22
C LEU A 185 13.17 13.46 1.22
N GLU A 186 14.47 13.74 1.12
CA GLU A 186 15.13 14.77 1.95
C GLU A 186 14.51 16.16 1.70
N ARG A 187 14.33 16.53 0.43
CA ARG A 187 13.68 17.80 0.07
C ARG A 187 12.24 17.85 0.54
N LEU A 188 11.50 16.75 0.42
CA LEU A 188 10.13 16.64 0.90
C LEU A 188 10.05 16.81 2.42
N ALA A 189 10.95 16.17 3.16
CA ALA A 189 11.04 16.28 4.63
C ALA A 189 11.38 17.71 5.07
N ILE A 190 12.31 18.39 4.39
CA ILE A 190 12.68 19.77 4.70
C ILE A 190 11.54 20.74 4.37
N LYS A 191 10.87 20.55 3.21
CA LYS A 191 9.77 21.43 2.76
C LYS A 191 8.50 21.23 3.58
N GLY A 192 8.25 20.00 4.07
CA GLY A 192 7.04 19.62 4.80
C GLY A 192 5.75 19.67 3.98
N LYS A 193 5.88 19.80 2.64
CA LYS A 193 4.72 19.93 1.72
C LYS A 193 5.00 19.24 0.39
N THR A 194 3.94 18.64 -0.17
CA THR A 194 3.97 18.15 -1.54
C THR A 194 4.04 19.29 -2.55
N ASP A 195 4.22 18.98 -3.83
CA ASP A 195 4.18 19.99 -4.91
C ASP A 195 2.78 20.61 -5.10
N PHE A 196 1.75 19.96 -4.57
CA PHE A 196 0.38 20.46 -4.52
C PHE A 196 0.08 21.32 -3.27
N GLY A 197 1.07 21.51 -2.38
CA GLY A 197 0.93 22.32 -1.18
C GLY A 197 0.37 21.61 0.04
N ASN A 198 0.10 20.31 -0.07
CA ASN A 198 -0.43 19.48 1.02
C ASN A 198 0.65 19.12 2.04
N ASP A 199 0.25 18.99 3.30
CA ASP A 199 1.18 18.76 4.39
C ASP A 199 1.76 17.34 4.38
N VAL A 200 3.07 17.24 4.62
CA VAL A 200 3.79 15.96 4.75
C VAL A 200 4.72 16.01 5.95
N HIS A 201 4.62 14.99 6.80
CA HIS A 201 5.52 14.80 7.91
C HIS A 201 6.20 13.45 7.81
N ILE A 202 7.50 13.42 8.03
CA ILE A 202 8.29 12.19 8.02
C ILE A 202 8.95 12.04 9.39
N TYR A 203 8.61 10.97 10.08
CA TYR A 203 9.13 10.61 11.39
C TYR A 203 9.97 9.35 11.28
N VAL A 204 11.14 9.34 11.92
CA VAL A 204 11.96 8.14 12.03
C VAL A 204 11.87 7.63 13.46
N SER A 205 11.35 6.43 13.64
CA SER A 205 11.21 5.75 14.90
C SER A 205 12.53 5.04 15.28
N GLN A 206 12.81 4.98 16.58
CA GLN A 206 13.86 4.12 17.12
C GLN A 206 13.39 2.68 17.34
N ILE A 207 12.07 2.43 17.20
CA ILE A 207 11.47 1.12 17.33
C ILE A 207 11.39 0.50 15.94
N ASN A 208 11.85 -0.73 15.79
CA ASN A 208 11.71 -1.47 14.54
C ASN A 208 10.26 -1.96 14.38
N PHE A 209 9.74 -1.85 13.16
CA PHE A 209 8.43 -2.38 12.78
C PHE A 209 8.60 -3.73 12.09
N GLU A 210 7.71 -4.67 12.39
CA GLU A 210 7.70 -5.98 11.72
C GLU A 210 6.74 -5.99 10.51
N ALA A 211 5.89 -4.97 10.38
CA ALA A 211 4.92 -4.85 9.29
C ALA A 211 4.61 -3.39 8.98
N THR A 212 3.97 -3.16 7.82
CA THR A 212 3.44 -1.84 7.43
C THR A 212 2.01 -1.69 7.91
N TYR A 213 1.72 -0.56 8.54
CA TYR A 213 0.38 -0.14 8.96
C TYR A 213 0.01 1.16 8.27
N SER A 214 -1.24 1.27 7.79
CA SER A 214 -1.79 2.51 7.21
C SER A 214 -3.15 2.82 7.86
N TYR A 215 -3.42 4.09 8.14
CA TYR A 215 -4.65 4.58 8.79
C TYR A 215 -5.04 5.98 8.28
#